data_e4633de46aca72bc1c617745b303e708
#
_entry.id   e4633de46aca72bc1c617745b303e708
#
_cell.length_a   1.000
_cell.length_b   1.000
_cell.length_c   1.000
_cell.angle_alpha   90.00
_cell.angle_beta   90.00
_cell.angle_gamma   90.00
#
_symmetry.space_group_name_H-M   'P 1'
#
loop_
_entity.id
_entity.type
_entity.pdbx_description
1 polymer ?
#
loop_
_entity_poly.entity_id
_entity_poly.type
_entity_poly.pdbx_seq_one_letter_code
_entity_poly.pdbx_strand_id
1 'polypeptide(L)'
;MEDKTPIEAIHRLMPEIEESRDKVRKIREQLKDVMEQNDEYRKLEEEIKELSTKRAEAKKLLMADKDYQKINADLDDEKMKQKDLQEILSHYLVSYYNETQKTEITDATGETKQLLLSAKLGKAIAE
;
A
#
# COMPACT_ATOMS: atom_id res chain seq x y z
N MET A 1 10.25 15.14 -28.08
CA MET A 1 10.41 14.05 -29.06
C MET A 1 9.36 12.98 -28.75
N GLU A 2 8.54 12.65 -29.72
CA GLU A 2 7.52 11.62 -29.55
C GLU A 2 8.14 10.23 -29.72
N ASP A 3 7.75 9.31 -28.84
CA ASP A 3 8.16 7.91 -28.92
C ASP A 3 7.37 7.21 -30.03
N LYS A 4 8.06 6.50 -30.91
CA LYS A 4 7.42 5.80 -32.03
C LYS A 4 6.86 4.44 -31.66
N THR A 5 7.40 3.82 -30.60
CA THR A 5 7.02 2.50 -30.13
C THR A 5 6.90 2.49 -28.62
N PRO A 6 6.11 1.57 -28.04
CA PRO A 6 6.05 1.40 -26.59
C PRO A 6 7.41 1.11 -25.94
N ILE A 7 8.30 0.37 -26.61
CA ILE A 7 9.61 0.06 -26.06
C ILE A 7 10.50 1.31 -25.99
N GLU A 8 10.42 2.19 -26.96
CA GLU A 8 11.15 3.46 -26.92
C GLU A 8 10.69 4.33 -25.75
N ALA A 9 9.37 4.40 -25.52
CA ALA A 9 8.80 5.11 -24.38
C ALA A 9 9.27 4.51 -23.05
N ILE A 10 9.29 3.20 -22.91
CA ILE A 10 9.76 2.49 -21.72
C ILE A 10 11.24 2.82 -21.46
N HIS A 11 12.09 2.74 -22.47
CA HIS A 11 13.52 3.03 -22.34
C HIS A 11 13.79 4.48 -21.95
N ARG A 12 12.95 5.41 -22.38
CA ARG A 12 13.03 6.82 -22.00
C ARG A 12 12.56 7.08 -20.58
N LEU A 13 11.43 6.46 -20.19
CA LEU A 13 10.76 6.73 -18.93
C LEU A 13 11.47 6.10 -17.73
N MET A 14 12.07 4.92 -17.89
CA MET A 14 12.73 4.23 -16.78
C MET A 14 13.83 5.06 -16.13
N PRO A 15 14.81 5.63 -16.86
CA PRO A 15 15.83 6.49 -16.23
C PRO A 15 15.23 7.79 -15.69
N GLU A 16 14.21 8.35 -16.32
CA GLU A 16 13.53 9.55 -15.81
C GLU A 16 12.86 9.30 -14.47
N ILE A 17 12.26 8.12 -14.28
CA ILE A 17 11.67 7.70 -13.01
C ILE A 17 12.75 7.57 -11.92
N GLU A 18 13.89 6.95 -12.23
CA GLU A 18 15.00 6.81 -11.29
C GLU A 18 15.56 8.18 -10.88
N GLU A 19 15.75 9.08 -11.83
CA GLU A 19 16.19 10.44 -11.54
C GLU A 19 15.20 11.18 -10.65
N SER A 20 13.92 11.05 -10.93
CA SER A 20 12.85 11.65 -10.12
C SER A 20 12.83 11.09 -8.70
N ARG A 21 13.03 9.78 -8.52
CA ARG A 21 13.14 9.14 -7.21
C ARG A 21 14.29 9.70 -6.39
N ASP A 22 15.45 9.91 -7.02
CA ASP A 22 16.60 10.50 -6.37
C ASP A 22 16.34 11.94 -5.94
N LYS A 23 15.67 12.71 -6.78
CA LYS A 23 15.27 14.08 -6.44
C LYS A 23 14.28 14.11 -5.28
N VAL A 24 13.29 13.23 -5.26
CA VAL A 24 12.33 13.11 -4.17
C VAL A 24 13.06 12.81 -2.86
N ARG A 25 14.01 11.89 -2.87
CA ARG A 25 14.80 11.55 -1.68
C ARG A 25 15.56 12.77 -1.14
N LYS A 26 16.25 13.50 -2.02
CA LYS A 26 17.01 14.70 -1.65
C LYS A 26 16.11 15.80 -1.08
N ILE A 27 14.97 16.02 -1.71
CA ILE A 27 14.00 17.03 -1.23
C ILE A 27 13.42 16.63 0.12
N ARG A 28 13.14 15.36 0.35
CA ARG A 28 12.68 14.86 1.65
C ARG A 28 13.73 15.06 2.75
N GLU A 29 15.02 14.87 2.43
CA GLU A 29 16.10 15.13 3.36
C GLU A 29 16.18 16.61 3.74
N GLN A 30 16.04 17.51 2.77
CA GLN A 30 15.98 18.96 3.01
C GLN A 30 14.79 19.34 3.89
N LEU A 31 13.63 18.76 3.61
CA LEU A 31 12.41 19.01 4.39
C LEU A 31 12.59 18.55 5.84
N LYS A 32 13.18 17.36 6.02
CA LYS A 32 13.49 16.81 7.33
C LYS A 32 14.41 17.74 8.13
N ASP A 33 15.46 18.26 7.48
CA ASP A 33 16.41 19.18 8.12
C ASP A 33 15.72 20.47 8.59
N VAL A 34 14.84 21.02 7.76
CA VAL A 34 14.05 22.23 8.12
C VAL A 34 13.15 21.94 9.32
N MET A 35 12.50 20.79 9.33
CA MET A 35 11.62 20.38 10.44
C MET A 35 12.40 20.18 11.74
N GLU A 36 13.57 19.54 11.67
CA GLU A 36 14.42 19.30 12.84
C GLU A 36 14.99 20.59 13.45
N GLN A 37 15.12 21.65 12.67
CA GLN A 37 15.57 22.94 13.14
C GLN A 37 14.47 23.77 13.82
N ASN A 38 13.22 23.35 13.71
CA ASN A 38 12.10 24.04 14.35
C ASN A 38 11.94 23.53 15.79
N ASP A 39 12.18 24.42 16.77
CA ASP A 39 12.14 24.05 18.20
C ASP A 39 10.76 23.61 18.67
N GLU A 40 9.71 24.28 18.22
CA GLU A 40 8.33 23.93 18.59
C GLU A 40 7.95 22.56 18.06
N TYR A 41 8.27 22.29 16.80
CA TYR A 41 8.02 21.00 16.17
C TYR A 41 8.78 19.87 16.89
N ARG A 42 10.03 20.13 17.25
CA ARG A 42 10.89 19.16 17.96
C ARG A 42 10.33 18.81 19.34
N LYS A 43 9.83 19.81 20.08
CA LYS A 43 9.18 19.59 21.38
C LYS A 43 7.94 18.72 21.25
N LEU A 44 7.12 18.99 20.23
CA LEU A 44 5.92 18.20 19.97
C LEU A 44 6.26 16.77 19.61
N GLU A 45 7.32 16.53 18.84
CA GLU A 45 7.80 15.17 18.53
C GLU A 45 8.23 14.43 19.80
N GLU A 46 8.94 15.11 20.72
CA GLU A 46 9.34 14.51 22.00
C GLU A 46 8.13 14.13 22.84
N GLU A 47 7.11 14.99 22.90
CA GLU A 47 5.85 14.71 23.60
C GLU A 47 5.11 13.52 22.99
N ILE A 48 5.06 13.44 21.66
CA ILE A 48 4.46 12.32 20.94
C ILE A 48 5.21 11.03 21.27
N LYS A 49 6.52 11.08 21.32
CA LYS A 49 7.37 9.92 21.65
C LYS A 49 7.11 9.42 23.06
N GLU A 50 7.02 10.33 24.04
CA GLU A 50 6.69 9.98 25.42
C GLU A 50 5.31 9.34 25.53
N LEU A 51 4.30 9.97 24.89
CA LEU A 51 2.94 9.43 24.86
C LEU A 51 2.86 8.08 24.14
N SER A 52 3.63 7.90 23.08
CA SER A 52 3.71 6.61 22.37
C SER A 52 4.28 5.52 23.25
N THR A 53 5.28 5.84 24.06
CA THR A 53 5.87 4.90 25.04
C THR A 53 4.84 4.51 26.09
N LYS A 54 4.13 5.49 26.67
CA LYS A 54 3.06 5.26 27.64
C LYS A 54 1.93 4.41 27.05
N ARG A 55 1.56 4.69 25.80
CA ARG A 55 0.53 3.91 25.08
C ARG A 55 0.97 2.47 24.87
N ALA A 56 2.24 2.24 24.52
CA ALA A 56 2.79 0.90 24.34
C ALA A 56 2.77 0.09 25.65
N GLU A 57 3.06 0.73 26.78
CA GLU A 57 2.98 0.10 28.10
C GLU A 57 1.55 -0.28 28.46
N ALA A 58 0.60 0.64 28.25
CA ALA A 58 -0.82 0.37 28.45
C ALA A 58 -1.32 -0.76 27.56
N LYS A 59 -0.87 -0.79 26.30
CA LYS A 59 -1.21 -1.84 25.35
C LYS A 59 -0.71 -3.21 25.79
N LYS A 60 0.48 -3.30 26.39
CA LYS A 60 0.98 -4.57 26.93
C LYS A 60 0.05 -5.14 27.98
N LEU A 61 -0.52 -4.29 28.84
CA LEU A 61 -1.49 -4.73 29.85
C LEU A 61 -2.78 -5.22 29.20
N LEU A 62 -3.26 -4.53 28.16
CA LEU A 62 -4.43 -4.98 27.39
C LEU A 62 -4.18 -6.31 26.70
N MET A 63 -2.99 -6.51 26.13
CA MET A 63 -2.63 -7.76 25.45
C MET A 63 -2.59 -8.97 26.37
N ALA A 64 -2.42 -8.74 27.67
CA ALA A 64 -2.50 -9.81 28.68
C ALA A 64 -3.95 -10.17 29.06
N ASP A 65 -4.93 -9.34 28.68
CA ASP A 65 -6.33 -9.58 28.95
C ASP A 65 -6.88 -10.69 28.04
N LYS A 66 -7.61 -11.64 28.62
CA LYS A 66 -8.13 -12.81 27.89
C LYS A 66 -9.18 -12.44 26.84
N ASP A 67 -10.05 -11.48 27.16
CA ASP A 67 -11.07 -11.02 26.22
C ASP A 67 -10.44 -10.31 25.03
N TYR A 68 -9.43 -9.48 25.27
CA TYR A 68 -8.64 -8.85 24.21
C TYR A 68 -7.99 -9.89 23.29
N GLN A 69 -7.35 -10.91 23.88
CA GLN A 69 -6.68 -11.97 23.10
C GLN A 69 -7.66 -12.73 22.22
N LYS A 70 -8.85 -13.04 22.75
CA LYS A 70 -9.89 -13.73 21.99
C LYS A 70 -10.40 -12.89 20.82
N ILE A 71 -10.74 -11.63 21.08
CA ILE A 71 -11.23 -10.72 20.05
C ILE A 71 -10.16 -10.50 18.97
N ASN A 72 -8.91 -10.35 19.38
CA ASN A 72 -7.80 -10.17 18.44
C ASN A 72 -7.59 -11.42 17.57
N ALA A 73 -7.69 -12.61 18.16
CA ALA A 73 -7.62 -13.87 17.40
C ALA A 73 -8.77 -13.99 16.38
N ASP A 74 -9.99 -13.63 16.79
CA ASP A 74 -11.16 -13.63 15.90
C ASP A 74 -10.97 -12.64 14.75
N LEU A 75 -10.38 -11.48 15.03
CA LEU A 75 -10.06 -10.48 14.00
C LEU A 75 -9.04 -11.02 12.99
N ASP A 76 -7.98 -11.66 13.47
CA ASP A 76 -6.95 -12.24 12.60
C ASP A 76 -7.53 -13.33 11.72
N ASP A 77 -8.39 -14.18 12.25
CA ASP A 77 -9.07 -15.25 11.50
C ASP A 77 -9.95 -14.67 10.39
N GLU A 78 -10.73 -13.63 10.70
CA GLU A 78 -11.59 -12.96 9.70
C GLU A 78 -10.78 -12.24 8.63
N LYS A 79 -9.66 -11.60 8.99
CA LYS A 79 -8.76 -10.98 8.01
C LYS A 79 -8.17 -12.00 7.05
N MET A 80 -7.77 -13.15 7.57
CA MET A 80 -7.24 -14.25 6.77
C MET A 80 -8.29 -14.78 5.80
N LYS A 81 -9.51 -14.98 6.29
CA LYS A 81 -10.66 -15.37 5.48
C LYS A 81 -10.95 -14.35 4.37
N GLN A 82 -10.95 -13.06 4.71
CA GLN A 82 -11.16 -11.98 3.75
C GLN A 82 -10.10 -11.98 2.66
N LYS A 83 -8.83 -12.17 3.04
CA LYS A 83 -7.72 -12.24 2.10
C LYS A 83 -7.89 -13.42 1.13
N ASP A 84 -8.23 -14.59 1.66
CA ASP A 84 -8.47 -15.79 0.85
C ASP A 84 -9.63 -15.58 -0.12
N LEU A 85 -10.72 -14.99 0.34
CA LEU A 85 -11.88 -14.69 -0.50
C LEU A 85 -11.54 -13.69 -1.60
N GLN A 86 -10.73 -12.67 -1.30
CA GLN A 86 -10.27 -11.70 -2.31
C GLN A 86 -9.37 -12.34 -3.37
N GLU A 87 -8.50 -13.27 -2.97
CA GLU A 87 -7.64 -14.01 -3.91
C GLU A 87 -8.49 -14.88 -4.85
N ILE A 88 -9.48 -15.58 -4.30
CA ILE A 88 -10.41 -16.39 -5.09
C ILE A 88 -11.21 -15.49 -6.05
N LEU A 89 -11.73 -14.36 -5.56
CA LEU A 89 -12.45 -13.39 -6.38
C LEU A 89 -11.57 -12.87 -7.52
N SER A 90 -10.32 -12.49 -7.23
CA SER A 90 -9.39 -11.99 -8.24
C SER A 90 -9.16 -13.01 -9.34
N HIS A 91 -9.03 -14.29 -8.99
CA HIS A 91 -8.89 -15.38 -9.95
C HIS A 91 -10.11 -15.45 -10.89
N TYR A 92 -11.31 -15.40 -10.33
CA TYR A 92 -12.54 -15.44 -11.14
C TYR A 92 -12.74 -14.17 -11.98
N LEU A 93 -12.34 -13.01 -11.48
CA LEU A 93 -12.39 -11.76 -12.26
C LEU A 93 -11.45 -11.81 -13.47
N VAL A 94 -10.26 -12.36 -13.31
CA VAL A 94 -9.33 -12.57 -14.44
C VAL A 94 -9.92 -13.53 -15.46
N SER A 95 -10.51 -14.63 -15.00
CA SER A 95 -11.19 -15.60 -15.87
C SER A 95 -12.35 -14.97 -16.64
N TYR A 96 -13.17 -14.18 -15.95
CA TYR A 96 -14.28 -13.46 -16.56
C TYR A 96 -13.81 -12.51 -17.67
N TYR A 97 -12.75 -11.72 -17.38
CA TYR A 97 -12.16 -10.82 -18.38
C TYR A 97 -11.61 -11.58 -19.57
N ASN A 98 -10.89 -12.68 -19.35
CA ASN A 98 -10.32 -13.50 -20.43
C ASN A 98 -11.39 -14.09 -21.33
N GLU A 99 -12.53 -14.49 -20.77
CA GLU A 99 -13.63 -15.09 -21.52
C GLU A 99 -14.49 -14.05 -22.26
N THR A 100 -14.76 -12.92 -21.64
CA THR A 100 -15.75 -11.94 -22.15
C THR A 100 -15.15 -10.67 -22.73
N GLN A 101 -13.91 -10.32 -22.35
CA GLN A 101 -13.25 -9.04 -22.65
C GLN A 101 -14.02 -7.82 -22.11
N LYS A 102 -14.96 -8.03 -21.18
CA LYS A 102 -15.75 -6.97 -20.55
C LYS A 102 -15.03 -6.44 -19.32
N THR A 103 -15.09 -5.12 -19.12
CA THR A 103 -14.48 -4.41 -17.99
C THR A 103 -15.51 -3.93 -16.98
N GLU A 104 -16.77 -4.32 -17.15
CA GLU A 104 -17.84 -4.02 -16.20
C GLU A 104 -18.49 -5.32 -15.76
N ILE A 105 -18.90 -5.36 -14.49
CA ILE A 105 -19.60 -6.49 -13.90
C ILE A 105 -20.73 -5.98 -13.02
N THR A 106 -21.91 -6.59 -13.18
CA THR A 106 -23.06 -6.29 -12.32
C THR A 106 -23.10 -7.31 -11.20
N ASP A 107 -23.06 -6.83 -9.95
CA ASP A 107 -23.10 -7.71 -8.78
C ASP A 107 -24.50 -8.23 -8.49
N ALA A 108 -24.62 -9.09 -7.47
CA ALA A 108 -25.90 -9.71 -7.11
C ALA A 108 -26.95 -8.70 -6.62
N THR A 109 -26.53 -7.50 -6.22
CA THR A 109 -27.45 -6.42 -5.81
C THR A 109 -27.94 -5.56 -6.96
N GLY A 110 -27.43 -5.80 -8.18
CA GLY A 110 -27.75 -5.02 -9.37
C GLY A 110 -26.86 -3.80 -9.59
N GLU A 111 -25.85 -3.61 -8.75
CA GLU A 111 -24.88 -2.52 -8.91
C GLU A 111 -23.80 -2.91 -9.90
N THR A 112 -23.53 -2.02 -10.89
CA THR A 112 -22.48 -2.23 -11.88
C THR A 112 -21.18 -1.63 -11.39
N LYS A 113 -20.13 -2.44 -11.37
CA LYS A 113 -18.78 -2.06 -10.94
C LYS A 113 -17.79 -2.22 -12.06
N GLN A 114 -16.79 -1.35 -12.10
CA GLN A 114 -15.71 -1.42 -13.06
C GLN A 114 -14.64 -2.41 -12.61
N LEU A 115 -14.20 -3.25 -13.54
CA LEU A 115 -13.07 -4.16 -13.33
C LEU A 115 -11.78 -3.38 -13.58
N LEU A 116 -10.92 -3.32 -12.57
CA LEU A 116 -9.63 -2.63 -12.66
C LEU A 116 -8.52 -3.65 -12.89
N LEU A 117 -7.83 -3.48 -14.02
CA LEU A 117 -6.66 -4.30 -14.38
C LEU A 117 -5.40 -3.46 -14.23
N SER A 118 -4.34 -4.05 -13.70
CA SER A 118 -3.07 -3.35 -13.53
C SER A 118 -1.89 -4.26 -13.85
N ALA A 119 -0.78 -3.64 -14.24
CA ALA A 119 0.47 -4.33 -14.46
C ALA A 119 1.63 -3.46 -13.97
N LYS A 120 2.65 -4.09 -13.42
CA LYS A 120 3.86 -3.40 -12.98
C LYS A 120 5.08 -4.28 -13.20
N LEU A 121 6.25 -3.66 -13.33
CA LEU A 121 7.50 -4.39 -13.39
C LEU A 121 7.87 -4.90 -11.99
N GLY A 122 8.24 -6.17 -11.94
CA GLY A 122 8.82 -6.76 -10.75
C GLY A 122 10.34 -6.56 -10.71
N LYS A 123 10.98 -7.34 -9.85
CA LYS A 123 12.44 -7.37 -9.76
C LYS A 123 13.04 -8.01 -11.00
N ALA A 124 14.32 -7.71 -11.29
CA ALA A 124 15.05 -8.36 -12.37
C ALA A 124 15.05 -9.89 -12.16
N ILE A 125 14.84 -10.61 -13.27
CA ILE A 125 14.86 -12.07 -13.25
C ILE A 125 16.31 -12.52 -13.35
N ALA A 126 16.76 -13.40 -12.44
CA ALA A 126 18.07 -14.01 -12.49
C ALA A 126 18.09 -15.09 -13.59
N GLU A 127 19.12 -15.06 -14.45
CA GLU A 127 19.34 -16.09 -15.47
C GLU A 127 20.07 -17.29 -14.92
#